data_ad07f88868e8b14b139b183c2eab4afd
#
_entry.id   ad07f88868e8b14b139b183c2eab4afd
#
_cell.length_a   1.000
_cell.length_b   1.000
_cell.length_c   1.000
_cell.angle_alpha   90.00
_cell.angle_beta   90.00
_cell.angle_gamma   90.00
#
_symmetry.space_group_name_H-M   'P 1'
#
loop_
_entity.id
_entity.type
_entity.pdbx_description
1 polymer ?
#
loop_
_entity_poly.entity_id
_entity_poly.type
_entity_poly.pdbx_seq_one_letter_code
_entity_poly.pdbx_strand_id
1 'polypeptide(L)'
;MIPMKKRNYTFALLTILLCGFAFSVYALEGNNGWSAKYQNPKVFIENKGQFHTNNPNEKVLYAYDDGSTKISFTSTGVTYSFLQRLKKEKEGTKAERKLKHFESGKTHAEWEAAEHKMEFKTDVISFNWENANPKVEIVPLEETFDYHSYTIKEKDGTDRNINHINAFKKIVYKNLYPNIDVEYIFHPTDGIKYSLIVHPGGDISKVKMKYDNKVKIKGNGDLRIATSVGDIVEHAPVTFYSENKSKIISSLFVKTANTISFKLGEYDHTKTVIIDPWVQTPTLSNSNCVWECEKDAAGNVYIIGGDSPMKLRKYNSTGTVVWTYNTPWDTANYWLGTLATDLAGNSYVTAGSSAKIQKVDASGAMVWSASGGSMDEYWNICFNCDQTKLIVGGTRLNGLPSPTGDGVIFDINTTNGSVTAVKVVGYTRSHTVMGFAVTDIEEVRSMTSSRGAKYYFLTLDSIGAIGQNFSACPTPSPLFNINHTYSFGYKCENYRPDNGNSGMKSIRANGKFVYTQNGTTIQKR
;
A
#
# COMPACT_ATOMS: atom_id res chain seq x y z
N MET A 1 -80.96 33.16 15.88
CA MET A 1 -80.07 33.27 14.70
C MET A 1 -78.68 33.61 15.19
N ILE A 2 -77.80 32.64 15.32
CA ILE A 2 -76.43 32.75 15.84
C ILE A 2 -75.49 32.44 14.67
N PRO A 3 -74.51 33.29 14.30
CA PRO A 3 -73.66 33.02 13.16
C PRO A 3 -72.51 32.05 13.54
N MET A 4 -72.38 30.97 12.77
CA MET A 4 -71.28 30.00 12.86
C MET A 4 -69.96 30.62 12.43
N LYS A 5 -68.92 30.55 13.28
CA LYS A 5 -67.53 30.89 12.99
C LYS A 5 -66.93 29.85 12.04
N LYS A 6 -66.47 30.26 10.86
CA LYS A 6 -65.61 29.47 9.98
C LYS A 6 -64.25 29.28 10.65
N ARG A 7 -63.88 28.08 10.90
CA ARG A 7 -62.59 27.66 11.44
C ARG A 7 -61.63 27.34 10.28
N ASN A 8 -60.48 28.04 10.24
CA ASN A 8 -59.46 27.90 9.23
C ASN A 8 -58.83 26.49 9.22
N TYR A 9 -59.09 25.71 8.18
CA TYR A 9 -58.45 24.41 7.88
C TYR A 9 -57.18 24.53 7.05
N THR A 10 -56.73 25.74 6.75
CA THR A 10 -55.59 25.98 5.86
C THR A 10 -54.24 25.74 6.52
N PHE A 11 -54.13 25.73 7.86
CA PHE A 11 -52.86 25.49 8.57
C PHE A 11 -52.52 24.02 8.77
N ALA A 12 -53.52 23.14 8.80
CA ALA A 12 -53.27 21.71 8.99
C ALA A 12 -52.80 21.03 7.69
N LEU A 13 -53.20 21.53 6.51
CA LEU A 13 -52.75 20.96 5.23
C LEU A 13 -51.29 21.30 4.89
N LEU A 14 -50.81 22.48 5.32
CA LEU A 14 -49.43 22.92 5.07
C LEU A 14 -48.42 22.17 5.92
N THR A 15 -48.80 21.77 7.15
CA THR A 15 -47.92 20.99 8.05
C THR A 15 -47.80 19.54 7.62
N ILE A 16 -48.86 18.97 7.03
CA ILE A 16 -48.80 17.60 6.49
C ILE A 16 -48.01 17.52 5.19
N LEU A 17 -48.06 18.58 4.36
CA LEU A 17 -47.23 18.65 3.15
C LEU A 17 -45.71 18.83 3.47
N LEU A 18 -45.37 19.59 4.52
CA LEU A 18 -43.98 19.77 4.96
C LEU A 18 -43.40 18.51 5.65
N CYS A 19 -44.20 17.74 6.38
CA CYS A 19 -43.77 16.45 6.91
C CYS A 19 -43.67 15.36 5.84
N GLY A 20 -44.48 15.43 4.77
CA GLY A 20 -44.42 14.49 3.65
C GLY A 20 -43.15 14.63 2.79
N PHE A 21 -42.59 15.84 2.71
CA PHE A 21 -41.33 16.07 1.97
C PHE A 21 -40.08 15.71 2.74
N ALA A 22 -40.13 15.58 4.07
CA ALA A 22 -38.98 15.18 4.88
C ALA A 22 -38.71 13.67 4.83
N PHE A 23 -39.65 12.86 4.40
CA PHE A 23 -39.49 11.40 4.30
C PHE A 23 -39.13 10.90 2.89
N SER A 24 -39.08 11.77 1.89
CA SER A 24 -38.76 11.36 0.51
C SER A 24 -37.30 11.56 0.11
N VAL A 25 -36.44 11.99 1.01
CA VAL A 25 -35.01 12.21 0.72
C VAL A 25 -34.13 10.98 1.05
N TYR A 26 -34.71 9.90 1.57
CA TYR A 26 -33.95 8.69 1.90
C TYR A 26 -34.03 7.56 0.86
N ALA A 27 -34.51 7.81 -0.33
CA ALA A 27 -34.68 6.77 -1.33
C ALA A 27 -34.23 7.19 -2.73
N LEU A 28 -33.02 7.71 -2.86
CA LEU A 28 -32.31 7.77 -4.14
C LEU A 28 -30.80 7.92 -3.87
N GLU A 29 -30.22 7.03 -3.04
CA GLU A 29 -28.86 6.63 -3.33
C GLU A 29 -28.96 5.72 -4.56
N GLY A 30 -28.92 6.32 -5.72
CA GLY A 30 -28.65 5.58 -6.94
C GLY A 30 -27.40 4.76 -6.71
N ASN A 31 -27.44 3.51 -7.11
CA ASN A 31 -26.31 2.60 -7.15
C ASN A 31 -25.23 3.16 -8.11
N ASN A 32 -24.64 4.30 -7.78
CA ASN A 32 -23.42 4.79 -8.42
C ASN A 32 -22.23 4.07 -7.80
N GLY A 33 -22.26 2.73 -7.92
CA GLY A 33 -21.11 1.92 -7.59
C GLY A 33 -19.94 2.34 -8.46
N TRP A 34 -18.81 2.61 -7.83
CA TRP A 34 -17.55 2.82 -8.54
C TRP A 34 -16.62 1.64 -8.31
N SER A 35 -15.70 1.45 -9.21
CA SER A 35 -14.62 0.48 -9.06
C SER A 35 -13.29 1.17 -9.37
N ALA A 36 -12.28 0.87 -8.59
CA ALA A 36 -10.92 1.33 -8.83
C ALA A 36 -9.96 0.15 -8.79
N LYS A 37 -8.98 0.17 -9.69
CA LYS A 37 -7.84 -0.75 -9.58
C LYS A 37 -6.87 -0.17 -8.54
N TYR A 38 -6.47 -1.00 -7.59
CA TYR A 38 -5.41 -0.65 -6.66
C TYR A 38 -4.07 -0.69 -7.40
N GLN A 39 -3.74 0.40 -8.07
CA GLN A 39 -2.48 0.59 -8.78
C GLN A 39 -1.81 1.85 -8.27
N ASN A 40 -0.49 1.85 -8.23
CA ASN A 40 0.24 3.07 -7.93
C ASN A 40 0.06 4.05 -9.10
N PRO A 41 -0.27 5.32 -8.82
CA PRO A 41 -0.39 6.31 -9.88
C PRO A 41 0.96 6.52 -10.55
N LYS A 42 0.94 6.66 -11.87
CA LYS A 42 2.13 7.00 -12.65
C LYS A 42 2.38 8.50 -12.56
N VAL A 43 3.05 8.93 -11.49
CA VAL A 43 3.31 10.33 -11.15
C VAL A 43 4.74 10.56 -10.70
N PHE A 44 5.22 11.79 -10.81
CA PHE A 44 6.49 12.25 -10.27
C PHE A 44 6.23 12.82 -8.88
N ILE A 45 6.68 12.12 -7.85
CA ILE A 45 6.51 12.52 -6.45
C ILE A 45 7.68 13.43 -6.09
N GLU A 46 7.40 14.62 -5.55
CA GLU A 46 8.43 15.52 -5.05
C GLU A 46 9.22 14.86 -3.92
N ASN A 47 10.53 15.08 -3.89
CA ASN A 47 11.38 14.56 -2.82
C ASN A 47 11.60 15.61 -1.72
N LYS A 48 11.05 15.35 -0.55
CA LYS A 48 11.29 16.11 0.69
C LYS A 48 12.19 15.35 1.68
N GLY A 49 12.99 14.41 1.16
CA GLY A 49 13.92 13.58 1.92
C GLY A 49 13.48 12.13 2.12
N GLN A 50 12.42 11.69 1.43
CA GLN A 50 11.99 10.28 1.47
C GLN A 50 12.69 9.39 0.44
N PHE A 51 13.31 9.98 -0.59
CA PHE A 51 14.03 9.22 -1.62
C PHE A 51 15.52 9.54 -1.60
N HIS A 52 16.33 8.50 -1.71
CA HIS A 52 17.79 8.59 -1.73
C HIS A 52 18.36 7.79 -2.89
N THR A 53 19.53 8.18 -3.38
CA THR A 53 20.36 7.36 -4.28
C THR A 53 21.43 6.65 -3.47
N ASN A 54 22.10 5.67 -4.09
CA ASN A 54 23.28 5.03 -3.52
C ASN A 54 24.51 5.97 -3.51
N ASN A 55 24.47 7.07 -4.29
CA ASN A 55 25.51 8.08 -4.32
C ASN A 55 25.14 9.24 -3.38
N PRO A 56 25.83 9.43 -2.25
CA PRO A 56 25.50 10.48 -1.28
C PRO A 56 25.68 11.91 -1.83
N ASN A 57 26.39 12.07 -2.94
CA ASN A 57 26.60 13.36 -3.60
C ASN A 57 25.48 13.73 -4.58
N GLU A 58 24.55 12.82 -4.84
CA GLU A 58 23.43 13.04 -5.73
C GLU A 58 22.13 13.21 -4.95
N LYS A 59 21.49 14.37 -5.15
CA LYS A 59 20.19 14.66 -4.57
C LYS A 59 19.07 14.23 -5.53
N VAL A 60 18.23 13.30 -5.11
CA VAL A 60 16.97 13.02 -5.79
C VAL A 60 16.06 14.23 -5.64
N LEU A 61 15.46 14.70 -6.72
CA LEU A 61 14.51 15.81 -6.74
C LEU A 61 13.07 15.33 -6.89
N TYR A 62 12.85 14.36 -7.76
CA TYR A 62 11.57 13.68 -7.98
C TYR A 62 11.79 12.17 -8.10
N ALA A 63 10.76 11.39 -7.78
CA ALA A 63 10.78 9.96 -8.05
C ALA A 63 9.39 9.43 -8.44
N TYR A 64 9.40 8.35 -9.21
CA TYR A 64 8.30 7.41 -9.32
C TYR A 64 8.61 6.21 -8.44
N ASP A 65 7.63 5.73 -7.69
CA ASP A 65 7.80 4.58 -6.82
C ASP A 65 6.53 3.71 -6.80
N ASP A 66 6.59 2.55 -7.43
CA ASP A 66 5.53 1.55 -7.38
C ASP A 66 5.87 0.35 -6.48
N GLY A 67 6.95 0.47 -5.71
CA GLY A 67 7.48 -0.57 -4.84
C GLY A 67 8.46 -1.52 -5.55
N SER A 68 8.10 -2.07 -6.69
CA SER A 68 8.98 -2.96 -7.46
C SER A 68 9.86 -2.22 -8.46
N THR A 69 9.40 -1.09 -8.94
CA THR A 69 10.15 -0.20 -9.83
C THR A 69 10.19 1.20 -9.25
N LYS A 70 11.39 1.71 -9.05
CA LYS A 70 11.64 3.09 -8.66
C LYS A 70 12.45 3.79 -9.74
N ILE A 71 12.03 4.99 -10.13
CA ILE A 71 12.77 5.84 -11.06
C ILE A 71 13.06 7.16 -10.34
N SER A 72 14.33 7.44 -10.11
CA SER A 72 14.79 8.62 -9.39
C SER A 72 15.39 9.64 -10.36
N PHE A 73 15.01 10.90 -10.20
CA PHE A 73 15.43 12.02 -11.04
C PHE A 73 16.31 12.97 -10.23
N THR A 74 17.53 13.17 -10.70
CA THR A 74 18.50 14.13 -10.14
C THR A 74 18.69 15.30 -11.11
N SER A 75 19.47 16.30 -10.76
CA SER A 75 19.79 17.38 -11.71
C SER A 75 20.64 16.92 -12.90
N THR A 76 21.32 15.79 -12.79
CA THR A 76 22.28 15.31 -13.78
C THR A 76 21.89 14.02 -14.47
N GLY A 77 20.87 13.30 -14.01
CA GLY A 77 20.53 12.01 -14.60
C GLY A 77 19.30 11.33 -14.03
N VAL A 78 19.12 10.10 -14.43
CA VAL A 78 18.00 9.24 -14.05
C VAL A 78 18.54 7.87 -13.61
N THR A 79 18.00 7.37 -12.51
CA THR A 79 18.32 6.05 -11.98
C THR A 79 17.06 5.19 -11.92
N TYR A 80 17.10 4.04 -12.56
CA TYR A 80 16.10 2.99 -12.47
C TYR A 80 16.56 1.97 -11.44
N SER A 81 15.70 1.67 -10.49
CA SER A 81 15.92 0.61 -9.50
C SER A 81 14.80 -0.39 -9.58
N PHE A 82 15.14 -1.65 -9.73
CA PHE A 82 14.21 -2.76 -9.84
C PHE A 82 14.36 -3.67 -8.64
N LEU A 83 13.24 -4.07 -8.06
CA LEU A 83 13.16 -4.99 -6.94
C LEU A 83 12.26 -6.17 -7.35
N GLN A 84 12.87 -7.28 -7.77
CA GLN A 84 12.13 -8.50 -8.08
C GLN A 84 12.03 -9.38 -6.84
N ARG A 85 10.81 -9.67 -6.46
CA ARG A 85 10.50 -10.63 -5.41
C ARG A 85 10.61 -12.05 -5.95
N LEU A 86 11.44 -12.87 -5.32
CA LEU A 86 11.59 -14.27 -5.64
C LEU A 86 10.75 -15.10 -4.67
N LYS A 87 9.92 -15.99 -5.21
CA LYS A 87 9.24 -16.98 -4.36
C LYS A 87 10.27 -17.97 -3.84
N LYS A 88 10.39 -18.07 -2.52
CA LYS A 88 11.13 -19.15 -1.90
C LYS A 88 10.26 -20.40 -1.95
N GLU A 89 10.77 -21.47 -2.55
CA GLU A 89 10.13 -22.78 -2.41
C GLU A 89 10.25 -23.23 -0.94
N LYS A 90 9.12 -23.61 -0.35
CA LYS A 90 9.09 -24.10 1.02
C LYS A 90 9.59 -25.53 1.02
N GLU A 91 10.78 -25.74 1.59
CA GLU A 91 11.36 -27.09 1.72
C GLU A 91 10.61 -27.93 2.76
N GLY A 92 10.22 -29.13 2.36
CA GLY A 92 9.60 -30.12 3.23
C GLY A 92 8.13 -29.90 3.53
N THR A 93 7.55 -30.86 4.23
CA THR A 93 6.17 -30.82 4.71
C THR A 93 6.00 -29.80 5.83
N LYS A 94 4.76 -29.40 6.10
CA LYS A 94 4.44 -28.48 7.22
C LYS A 94 4.91 -29.05 8.56
N ALA A 95 4.80 -30.37 8.77
CA ALA A 95 5.23 -31.04 9.99
C ALA A 95 6.74 -30.94 10.18
N GLU A 96 7.53 -31.20 9.12
CA GLU A 96 8.98 -31.07 9.15
C GLU A 96 9.45 -29.65 9.42
N ARG A 97 8.78 -28.65 8.82
CA ARG A 97 9.08 -27.25 9.08
C ARG A 97 8.81 -26.84 10.53
N LYS A 98 7.69 -27.32 11.11
CA LYS A 98 7.40 -27.10 12.53
C LYS A 98 8.44 -27.74 13.46
N LEU A 99 8.88 -28.94 13.13
CA LEU A 99 9.93 -29.61 13.90
C LEU A 99 11.23 -28.79 13.85
N LYS A 100 11.64 -28.34 12.66
CA LYS A 100 12.79 -27.45 12.48
C LYS A 100 12.64 -26.13 13.27
N HIS A 101 11.44 -25.59 13.36
CA HIS A 101 11.17 -24.42 14.19
C HIS A 101 11.42 -24.71 15.67
N PHE A 102 10.85 -25.77 16.18
CA PHE A 102 11.02 -26.20 17.57
C PHE A 102 12.51 -26.43 17.90
N GLU A 103 13.23 -27.13 17.03
CA GLU A 103 14.66 -27.40 17.19
C GLU A 103 15.55 -26.17 17.07
N SER A 104 15.09 -25.14 16.34
CA SER A 104 15.88 -23.93 16.10
C SER A 104 16.02 -23.01 17.31
N GLY A 105 15.18 -23.17 18.33
CA GLY A 105 15.12 -22.28 19.50
C GLY A 105 14.71 -20.84 19.21
N LYS A 106 14.22 -20.56 17.98
CA LYS A 106 13.75 -19.23 17.58
C LYS A 106 12.38 -18.92 18.17
N THR A 107 12.10 -17.65 18.40
CA THR A 107 10.76 -17.18 18.69
C THR A 107 9.84 -17.44 17.49
N HIS A 108 8.54 -17.49 17.73
CA HIS A 108 7.57 -17.64 16.64
C HIS A 108 7.67 -16.53 15.61
N ALA A 109 7.81 -15.28 16.06
CA ALA A 109 7.99 -14.12 15.18
C ALA A 109 9.25 -14.26 14.30
N GLU A 110 10.38 -14.70 14.88
CA GLU A 110 11.61 -14.93 14.12
C GLU A 110 11.47 -16.07 13.12
N TRP A 111 10.74 -17.11 13.49
CA TRP A 111 10.49 -18.24 12.61
C TRP A 111 9.51 -17.87 11.48
N GLU A 112 8.39 -17.22 11.80
CA GLU A 112 7.43 -16.72 10.81
C GLU A 112 8.13 -15.73 9.86
N ALA A 113 8.91 -14.79 10.39
CA ALA A 113 9.72 -13.89 9.57
C ALA A 113 10.70 -14.63 8.67
N ALA A 114 11.32 -15.70 9.17
CA ALA A 114 12.24 -16.52 8.38
C ALA A 114 11.53 -17.39 7.32
N GLU A 115 10.36 -17.95 7.66
CA GLU A 115 9.54 -18.76 6.72
C GLU A 115 8.94 -17.91 5.60
N HIS A 116 8.57 -16.67 5.91
CA HIS A 116 7.98 -15.71 4.97
C HIS A 116 9.00 -14.73 4.39
N LYS A 117 10.27 -14.83 4.83
CA LYS A 117 11.34 -14.01 4.27
C LYS A 117 11.40 -14.20 2.77
N MET A 118 11.10 -13.14 2.06
CA MET A 118 11.21 -13.12 0.62
C MET A 118 12.65 -12.86 0.22
N GLU A 119 13.11 -13.58 -0.77
CA GLU A 119 14.36 -13.25 -1.44
C GLU A 119 14.07 -12.19 -2.49
N PHE A 120 14.96 -11.20 -2.56
CA PHE A 120 14.86 -10.13 -3.53
C PHE A 120 16.06 -10.15 -4.46
N LYS A 121 15.79 -9.88 -5.72
CA LYS A 121 16.80 -9.59 -6.71
C LYS A 121 16.68 -8.11 -7.06
N THR A 122 17.74 -7.38 -6.85
CA THR A 122 17.79 -5.95 -7.14
C THR A 122 18.69 -5.67 -8.32
N ASP A 123 18.32 -4.71 -9.13
CA ASP A 123 19.15 -4.20 -10.21
C ASP A 123 19.02 -2.68 -10.27
N VAL A 124 20.12 -2.01 -10.54
CA VAL A 124 20.18 -0.54 -10.63
C VAL A 124 20.86 -0.16 -11.92
N ILE A 125 20.20 0.68 -12.69
CA ILE A 125 20.68 1.20 -13.97
C ILE A 125 20.62 2.71 -13.91
N SER A 126 21.74 3.36 -14.16
CA SER A 126 21.79 4.83 -14.19
C SER A 126 22.30 5.33 -15.54
N PHE A 127 21.83 6.48 -15.93
CA PHE A 127 22.51 7.30 -16.93
C PHE A 127 22.60 8.74 -16.47
N ASN A 128 23.66 9.41 -16.92
CA ASN A 128 23.89 10.82 -16.67
C ASN A 128 23.95 11.60 -17.98
N TRP A 129 23.39 12.80 -17.97
CA TRP A 129 23.52 13.77 -19.04
C TRP A 129 24.95 14.39 -18.99
N GLU A 130 25.85 13.91 -19.88
CA GLU A 130 27.24 14.39 -19.88
C GLU A 130 27.34 15.86 -20.26
N ASN A 131 28.10 16.63 -19.49
CA ASN A 131 28.31 18.06 -19.70
C ASN A 131 27.03 18.90 -19.74
N ALA A 132 25.96 18.41 -19.13
CA ALA A 132 24.72 19.15 -18.98
C ALA A 132 24.88 20.31 -17.98
N ASN A 133 23.93 21.21 -17.97
CA ASN A 133 23.85 22.32 -17.03
C ASN A 133 23.76 21.79 -15.58
N PRO A 134 24.77 21.99 -14.72
CA PRO A 134 24.76 21.49 -13.35
C PRO A 134 23.74 22.21 -12.46
N LYS A 135 23.22 23.35 -12.90
CA LYS A 135 22.21 24.16 -12.22
C LYS A 135 20.89 24.17 -12.99
N VAL A 136 20.56 23.05 -13.63
CA VAL A 136 19.32 22.92 -14.38
C VAL A 136 18.12 23.13 -13.45
N GLU A 137 17.17 23.92 -13.90
CA GLU A 137 15.86 24.05 -13.24
C GLU A 137 14.97 22.89 -13.68
N ILE A 138 14.39 22.18 -12.71
CA ILE A 138 13.38 21.18 -12.98
C ILE A 138 12.02 21.73 -12.57
N VAL A 139 11.16 21.95 -13.56
CA VAL A 139 9.82 22.51 -13.39
C VAL A 139 8.82 21.38 -13.38
N PRO A 140 8.12 21.13 -12.24
CA PRO A 140 7.00 20.21 -12.20
C PRO A 140 5.75 20.86 -12.81
N LEU A 141 4.96 20.07 -13.54
CA LEU A 141 3.76 20.53 -14.22
C LEU A 141 2.62 19.51 -14.05
N GLU A 142 1.40 19.98 -14.18
CA GLU A 142 0.20 19.16 -14.07
C GLU A 142 0.13 18.45 -12.71
N GLU A 143 0.12 19.25 -11.63
CA GLU A 143 -0.05 18.75 -10.27
C GLU A 143 -1.30 17.87 -10.15
N THR A 144 -1.18 16.74 -9.47
CA THR A 144 -2.30 15.84 -9.21
C THR A 144 -3.13 16.33 -8.02
N PHE A 145 -4.38 15.91 -7.97
CA PHE A 145 -5.24 16.26 -6.84
C PHE A 145 -4.84 15.52 -5.55
N ASP A 146 -4.35 14.31 -5.69
CA ASP A 146 -3.91 13.47 -4.58
C ASP A 146 -2.49 13.81 -4.15
N TYR A 147 -2.21 13.61 -2.88
CA TYR A 147 -0.90 13.82 -2.28
C TYR A 147 -0.42 12.59 -1.52
N HIS A 148 0.87 12.57 -1.18
CA HIS A 148 1.53 11.46 -0.52
C HIS A 148 2.03 11.87 0.87
N SER A 149 2.00 10.93 1.80
CA SER A 149 2.64 11.05 3.11
C SER A 149 3.50 9.83 3.38
N TYR A 150 4.57 10.01 4.13
CA TYR A 150 5.54 8.95 4.45
C TYR A 150 5.87 8.97 5.93
N THR A 151 5.96 7.80 6.54
CA THR A 151 6.74 7.60 7.76
C THR A 151 7.98 6.80 7.43
N ILE A 152 9.14 7.34 7.76
CA ILE A 152 10.44 6.75 7.47
C ILE A 152 11.10 6.37 8.78
N LYS A 153 11.59 5.14 8.85
CA LYS A 153 12.38 4.67 9.99
C LYS A 153 13.80 5.18 9.84
N GLU A 154 14.23 6.03 10.77
CA GLU A 154 15.60 6.53 10.81
C GLU A 154 16.57 5.47 11.39
N LYS A 155 17.87 5.68 11.19
CA LYS A 155 18.92 4.75 11.66
C LYS A 155 18.96 4.59 13.18
N ASP A 156 18.55 5.60 13.92
CA ASP A 156 18.44 5.59 15.38
C ASP A 156 17.16 4.92 15.91
N GLY A 157 16.31 4.43 14.99
CA GLY A 157 15.06 3.78 15.30
C GLY A 157 13.87 4.72 15.48
N THR A 158 14.05 6.03 15.39
CA THR A 158 12.96 7.01 15.44
C THR A 158 12.16 7.03 14.13
N ASP A 159 10.94 7.54 14.18
CA ASP A 159 10.07 7.73 13.02
C ASP A 159 10.13 9.20 12.56
N ARG A 160 10.51 9.43 11.31
CA ARG A 160 10.41 10.73 10.66
C ARG A 160 9.21 10.78 9.73
N ASN A 161 8.33 11.74 9.95
CA ASN A 161 7.12 11.93 9.16
C ASN A 161 7.32 13.04 8.13
N ILE A 162 6.91 12.77 6.91
CA ILE A 162 6.86 13.73 5.82
C ILE A 162 5.44 13.68 5.25
N ASN A 163 4.70 14.74 5.48
CA ASN A 163 3.28 14.80 5.14
C ASN A 163 3.04 15.74 3.96
N HIS A 164 1.97 15.48 3.23
CA HIS A 164 1.45 16.35 2.19
C HIS A 164 2.49 16.67 1.10
N ILE A 165 3.00 15.63 0.45
CA ILE A 165 3.95 15.72 -0.66
C ILE A 165 3.16 15.71 -1.95
N ASN A 166 3.35 16.72 -2.78
CA ASN A 166 2.68 16.85 -4.07
C ASN A 166 3.26 15.87 -5.09
N ALA A 167 2.43 15.51 -6.06
CA ALA A 167 2.81 14.70 -7.20
C ALA A 167 2.38 15.36 -8.50
N PHE A 168 3.08 15.05 -9.58
CA PHE A 168 2.95 15.73 -10.86
C PHE A 168 2.92 14.71 -12.00
N LYS A 169 2.22 15.04 -13.08
CA LYS A 169 2.19 14.18 -14.27
C LYS A 169 3.36 14.41 -15.21
N LYS A 170 4.07 15.53 -15.02
CA LYS A 170 5.14 15.99 -15.89
C LYS A 170 6.24 16.69 -15.10
N ILE A 171 7.49 16.48 -15.49
CA ILE A 171 8.63 17.30 -15.07
C ILE A 171 9.44 17.73 -16.29
N VAL A 172 9.93 18.96 -16.28
CA VAL A 172 10.69 19.54 -17.38
C VAL A 172 12.02 20.08 -16.87
N TYR A 173 13.11 19.57 -17.41
CA TYR A 173 14.47 20.10 -17.23
C TYR A 173 14.67 21.25 -18.19
N LYS A 174 14.63 22.48 -17.69
CA LYS A 174 14.78 23.69 -18.49
C LYS A 174 16.24 24.00 -18.81
N ASN A 175 16.52 24.17 -20.09
CA ASN A 175 17.88 24.43 -20.56
C ASN A 175 18.90 23.43 -19.99
N LEU A 176 18.58 22.14 -20.05
CA LEU A 176 19.52 21.08 -19.67
C LEU A 176 20.82 21.18 -20.48
N TYR A 177 20.69 21.53 -21.76
CA TYR A 177 21.74 22.08 -22.60
C TYR A 177 21.28 23.43 -23.16
N PRO A 178 22.15 24.31 -23.62
CA PRO A 178 21.74 25.59 -24.18
C PRO A 178 20.66 25.41 -25.26
N ASN A 179 19.49 26.01 -25.06
CA ASN A 179 18.30 25.91 -25.92
C ASN A 179 17.75 24.48 -26.10
N ILE A 180 17.98 23.59 -25.13
CA ILE A 180 17.40 22.24 -25.15
C ILE A 180 16.80 21.93 -23.78
N ASP A 181 15.50 21.68 -23.78
CA ASP A 181 14.75 21.19 -22.62
C ASP A 181 14.60 19.67 -22.72
N VAL A 182 14.41 19.01 -21.55
CA VAL A 182 14.01 17.60 -21.51
C VAL A 182 12.74 17.47 -20.69
N GLU A 183 11.68 17.00 -21.32
CA GLU A 183 10.39 16.75 -20.70
C GLU A 183 10.25 15.26 -20.41
N TYR A 184 9.81 14.91 -19.19
CA TYR A 184 9.44 13.55 -18.81
C TYR A 184 7.96 13.46 -18.51
N ILE A 185 7.31 12.44 -19.05
CA ILE A 185 5.92 12.04 -18.77
C ILE A 185 5.84 10.53 -18.66
N PHE A 186 4.75 10.02 -18.10
CA PHE A 186 4.49 8.58 -18.15
C PHE A 186 3.70 8.23 -19.41
N HIS A 187 4.12 7.16 -20.08
CA HIS A 187 3.33 6.59 -21.16
C HIS A 187 2.06 5.92 -20.59
N PRO A 188 0.89 6.04 -21.21
CA PRO A 188 -0.36 5.49 -20.67
C PRO A 188 -0.32 4.00 -20.36
N THR A 189 0.30 3.20 -21.21
CA THR A 189 0.37 1.74 -21.08
C THR A 189 1.72 1.24 -20.57
N ASP A 190 2.82 1.90 -20.95
CA ASP A 190 4.18 1.43 -20.71
C ASP A 190 4.92 2.30 -19.71
N GLY A 191 6.24 2.27 -19.72
CA GLY A 191 7.09 2.96 -18.75
C GLY A 191 7.07 4.49 -18.84
N ILE A 192 8.26 5.07 -18.84
CA ILE A 192 8.44 6.52 -18.92
C ILE A 192 8.74 6.94 -20.35
N LYS A 193 8.33 8.14 -20.70
CA LYS A 193 8.63 8.80 -21.95
C LYS A 193 9.41 10.06 -21.65
N TYR A 194 10.46 10.33 -22.43
CA TYR A 194 11.12 11.62 -22.40
C TYR A 194 11.14 12.23 -23.80
N SER A 195 11.09 13.55 -23.87
CA SER A 195 11.17 14.30 -25.12
C SER A 195 12.26 15.36 -25.01
N LEU A 196 13.19 15.36 -25.97
CA LEU A 196 14.14 16.45 -26.11
C LEU A 196 13.48 17.54 -26.95
N ILE A 197 13.32 18.73 -26.38
CA ILE A 197 12.75 19.90 -27.04
C ILE A 197 13.91 20.79 -27.45
N VAL A 198 14.27 20.72 -28.73
CA VAL A 198 15.39 21.48 -29.30
C VAL A 198 14.84 22.80 -29.86
N HIS A 199 15.06 23.89 -29.16
CA HIS A 199 14.67 25.23 -29.58
C HIS A 199 15.64 25.79 -30.65
N PRO A 200 15.27 26.85 -31.37
CA PRO A 200 16.19 27.52 -32.30
C PRO A 200 17.54 27.83 -31.66
N GLY A 201 18.62 27.43 -32.35
CA GLY A 201 19.98 27.55 -31.86
C GLY A 201 20.44 26.45 -30.89
N GLY A 202 19.60 25.46 -30.57
CA GLY A 202 19.99 24.27 -29.81
C GLY A 202 20.87 23.33 -30.65
N ASP A 203 21.95 22.84 -30.04
CA ASP A 203 22.91 21.93 -30.68
C ASP A 203 22.73 20.50 -30.13
N ILE A 204 22.01 19.66 -30.85
CA ILE A 204 21.72 18.27 -30.45
C ILE A 204 22.99 17.41 -30.33
N SER A 205 24.08 17.77 -30.99
CA SER A 205 25.33 17.01 -30.92
C SER A 205 25.96 17.03 -29.52
N LYS A 206 25.58 18.00 -28.69
CA LYS A 206 26.03 18.12 -27.28
C LYS A 206 25.27 17.20 -26.36
N VAL A 207 24.10 16.73 -26.74
CA VAL A 207 23.27 15.86 -25.88
C VAL A 207 23.87 14.46 -25.86
N LYS A 208 24.26 14.04 -24.65
CA LYS A 208 24.90 12.75 -24.41
C LYS A 208 24.37 12.12 -23.15
N MET A 209 23.89 10.89 -23.25
CA MET A 209 23.49 10.05 -22.13
C MET A 209 24.56 9.00 -21.87
N LYS A 210 25.26 9.09 -20.77
CA LYS A 210 26.27 8.12 -20.37
C LYS A 210 25.67 7.11 -19.40
N TYR A 211 25.57 5.88 -19.85
CA TYR A 211 25.07 4.76 -19.06
C TYR A 211 26.18 4.09 -18.25
N ASP A 212 25.87 3.68 -17.03
CA ASP A 212 26.76 2.84 -16.23
C ASP A 212 26.80 1.40 -16.74
N ASN A 213 25.73 0.96 -17.37
CA ASN A 213 25.56 -0.39 -17.88
C ASN A 213 25.86 -0.49 -19.38
N LYS A 214 26.10 -1.71 -19.84
CA LYS A 214 26.26 -1.99 -21.28
C LYS A 214 24.95 -1.73 -22.03
N VAL A 215 25.03 -0.86 -23.02
CA VAL A 215 23.92 -0.54 -23.94
C VAL A 215 24.19 -1.16 -25.30
N LYS A 216 23.14 -1.66 -25.97
CA LYS A 216 23.19 -2.19 -27.35
C LYS A 216 22.13 -1.51 -28.20
N ILE A 217 22.50 -1.08 -29.40
CA ILE A 217 21.53 -0.68 -30.44
C ILE A 217 21.13 -1.93 -31.23
N LYS A 218 19.83 -2.16 -31.36
CA LYS A 218 19.25 -3.27 -32.12
C LYS A 218 19.11 -2.90 -33.58
N GLY A 219 18.88 -3.90 -34.47
CA GLY A 219 18.70 -3.68 -35.90
C GLY A 219 17.51 -2.79 -36.27
N ASN A 220 16.50 -2.68 -35.39
CA ASN A 220 15.36 -1.77 -35.55
C ASN A 220 15.62 -0.35 -34.98
N GLY A 221 16.82 -0.09 -34.48
CA GLY A 221 17.20 1.20 -33.90
C GLY A 221 16.94 1.37 -32.43
N ASP A 222 16.29 0.43 -31.75
CA ASP A 222 16.04 0.49 -30.31
C ASP A 222 17.33 0.31 -29.49
N LEU A 223 17.42 1.01 -28.36
CA LEU A 223 18.43 0.74 -27.34
C LEU A 223 17.92 -0.39 -26.42
N ARG A 224 18.80 -1.29 -26.10
CA ARG A 224 18.57 -2.33 -25.09
C ARG A 224 19.63 -2.27 -24.01
N ILE A 225 19.17 -2.15 -22.77
CA ILE A 225 19.97 -2.23 -21.55
C ILE A 225 19.56 -3.51 -20.82
N ALA A 226 20.47 -4.49 -20.77
CA ALA A 226 20.19 -5.76 -20.11
C ALA A 226 20.25 -5.58 -18.60
N THR A 227 19.22 -6.06 -17.91
CA THR A 227 19.18 -6.16 -16.45
C THR A 227 18.97 -7.60 -16.02
N SER A 228 19.18 -7.87 -14.75
CA SER A 228 18.99 -9.20 -14.20
C SER A 228 17.52 -9.60 -14.06
N VAL A 229 16.60 -8.63 -14.18
CA VAL A 229 15.16 -8.81 -13.98
C VAL A 229 14.34 -8.60 -15.26
N GLY A 230 15.01 -8.41 -16.38
CA GLY A 230 14.43 -8.12 -17.71
C GLY A 230 15.14 -6.93 -18.34
N ASP A 231 14.88 -6.67 -19.60
CA ASP A 231 15.55 -5.58 -20.30
C ASP A 231 14.81 -4.25 -20.16
N ILE A 232 15.56 -3.15 -20.08
CA ILE A 232 15.04 -1.84 -20.44
C ILE A 232 15.18 -1.68 -21.94
N VAL A 233 14.12 -1.25 -22.61
CA VAL A 233 14.11 -0.96 -24.04
C VAL A 233 13.73 0.49 -24.25
N GLU A 234 14.63 1.28 -24.84
CA GLU A 234 14.31 2.61 -25.34
C GLU A 234 14.06 2.49 -26.85
N HIS A 235 12.86 2.79 -27.27
CA HIS A 235 12.48 2.70 -28.66
C HIS A 235 13.16 3.78 -29.50
N ALA A 236 13.43 3.44 -30.75
CA ALA A 236 14.05 4.37 -31.70
C ALA A 236 13.33 5.72 -31.69
N PRO A 237 14.06 6.85 -31.70
CA PRO A 237 13.44 8.17 -31.57
C PRO A 237 12.61 8.50 -32.79
N VAL A 238 11.43 9.07 -32.56
CA VAL A 238 10.61 9.72 -33.58
C VAL A 238 10.79 11.22 -33.45
N THR A 239 11.20 11.89 -34.53
CA THR A 239 11.49 13.33 -34.48
C THR A 239 10.57 14.10 -35.43
N PHE A 240 10.03 15.22 -34.96
CA PHE A 240 9.10 16.05 -35.70
C PHE A 240 9.19 17.52 -35.27
N TYR A 241 8.64 18.44 -36.09
CA TYR A 241 8.52 19.83 -35.70
C TYR A 241 7.40 20.03 -34.67
N SER A 242 7.64 20.85 -33.65
CA SER A 242 6.64 21.12 -32.60
C SER A 242 5.32 21.66 -33.13
N GLU A 243 5.38 22.43 -34.20
CA GLU A 243 4.22 23.03 -34.90
C GLU A 243 3.48 22.04 -35.82
N ASN A 244 4.14 20.95 -36.23
CA ASN A 244 3.58 19.96 -37.17
C ASN A 244 4.15 18.56 -36.93
N LYS A 245 3.44 17.78 -36.12
CA LYS A 245 3.84 16.40 -35.78
C LYS A 245 3.86 15.44 -36.98
N SER A 246 3.18 15.77 -38.07
CA SER A 246 3.17 14.92 -39.27
C SER A 246 4.43 15.11 -40.13
N LYS A 247 5.19 16.18 -39.91
CA LYS A 247 6.46 16.42 -40.61
C LYS A 247 7.61 15.76 -39.87
N ILE A 248 7.88 14.51 -40.24
CA ILE A 248 8.89 13.67 -39.59
C ILE A 248 10.28 14.03 -40.12
N ILE A 249 11.25 14.08 -39.21
CA ILE A 249 12.69 14.25 -39.44
C ILE A 249 13.35 12.91 -39.14
N SER A 250 14.21 12.41 -39.99
CA SER A 250 14.94 11.18 -39.71
C SER A 250 15.82 11.35 -38.48
N SER A 251 15.79 10.35 -37.62
CA SER A 251 16.54 10.39 -36.34
C SER A 251 16.98 9.01 -35.92
N LEU A 252 18.11 8.90 -35.26
CA LEU A 252 18.62 7.64 -34.74
C LEU A 252 19.52 7.87 -33.52
N PHE A 253 19.65 6.85 -32.71
CA PHE A 253 20.67 6.79 -31.67
C PHE A 253 22.04 6.50 -32.26
N VAL A 254 23.05 7.16 -31.72
CA VAL A 254 24.47 6.90 -32.02
C VAL A 254 25.17 6.47 -30.75
N LYS A 255 25.89 5.36 -30.80
CA LYS A 255 26.58 4.80 -29.63
C LYS A 255 28.10 4.95 -29.77
N THR A 256 28.73 5.49 -28.72
CA THR A 256 30.18 5.51 -28.52
C THR A 256 30.49 4.98 -27.13
N ALA A 257 31.08 3.79 -27.04
CA ALA A 257 31.23 3.06 -25.78
C ALA A 257 29.87 2.85 -25.06
N ASN A 258 29.66 3.42 -23.87
CA ASN A 258 28.39 3.41 -23.15
C ASN A 258 27.66 4.77 -23.20
N THR A 259 28.10 5.67 -24.06
CA THR A 259 27.46 6.97 -24.28
C THR A 259 26.57 6.90 -25.51
N ILE A 260 25.37 7.38 -25.37
CA ILE A 260 24.35 7.49 -26.42
C ILE A 260 24.16 8.96 -26.75
N SER A 261 24.16 9.26 -28.04
CA SER A 261 23.81 10.56 -28.61
C SER A 261 22.77 10.42 -29.70
N PHE A 262 22.34 11.52 -30.27
CA PHE A 262 21.33 11.57 -31.33
C PHE A 262 21.93 12.09 -32.62
N LYS A 263 21.53 11.49 -33.75
CA LYS A 263 21.81 12.02 -35.07
C LYS A 263 20.48 12.31 -35.75
N LEU A 264 20.33 13.53 -36.24
CA LEU A 264 19.16 13.96 -37.01
C LEU A 264 19.54 14.11 -38.47
N GLY A 265 18.58 13.94 -39.36
CA GLY A 265 18.65 14.38 -40.75
C GLY A 265 18.60 15.90 -40.84
N GLU A 266 18.56 16.41 -42.09
CA GLU A 266 18.43 17.85 -42.29
C GLU A 266 17.09 18.37 -41.78
N TYR A 267 17.12 19.51 -41.07
CA TYR A 267 15.94 20.19 -40.59
C TYR A 267 16.16 21.70 -40.51
N ASP A 268 15.07 22.45 -40.38
CA ASP A 268 15.11 23.90 -40.25
C ASP A 268 15.49 24.29 -38.81
N HIS A 269 16.70 24.75 -38.61
CA HIS A 269 17.25 25.16 -37.29
C HIS A 269 16.60 26.42 -36.69
N THR A 270 15.74 27.10 -37.45
CA THR A 270 14.95 28.25 -36.94
C THR A 270 13.66 27.80 -36.26
N LYS A 271 13.35 26.50 -36.31
CA LYS A 271 12.14 25.91 -35.74
C LYS A 271 12.47 24.98 -34.59
N THR A 272 11.53 24.89 -33.65
CA THR A 272 11.62 23.93 -32.55
C THR A 272 11.30 22.53 -33.07
N VAL A 273 12.20 21.58 -32.79
CA VAL A 273 12.00 20.15 -33.06
C VAL A 273 11.90 19.36 -31.76
N ILE A 274 11.13 18.28 -31.79
CA ILE A 274 10.93 17.38 -30.67
C ILE A 274 11.47 16.01 -31.07
N ILE A 275 12.40 15.49 -30.27
CA ILE A 275 12.91 14.12 -30.39
C ILE A 275 12.24 13.31 -29.28
N ASP A 276 11.51 12.27 -29.63
CA ASP A 276 10.49 11.65 -28.80
C ASP A 276 10.67 10.12 -28.67
N PRO A 277 11.70 9.63 -27.98
CA PRO A 277 11.81 8.24 -27.61
C PRO A 277 10.94 7.92 -26.38
N TRP A 278 10.56 6.65 -26.23
CA TRP A 278 9.91 6.18 -25.03
C TRP A 278 10.59 4.93 -24.47
N VAL A 279 10.52 4.74 -23.16
CA VAL A 279 11.26 3.71 -22.43
C VAL A 279 10.28 2.69 -21.88
N GLN A 280 10.47 1.43 -22.25
CA GLN A 280 9.79 0.30 -21.65
C GLN A 280 10.68 -0.30 -20.57
N THR A 281 10.15 -0.36 -19.35
CA THR A 281 10.79 -1.01 -18.21
C THR A 281 10.35 -2.47 -18.12
N PRO A 282 11.13 -3.35 -17.45
CA PRO A 282 10.69 -4.70 -17.14
C PRO A 282 9.37 -4.69 -16.38
N THR A 283 8.47 -5.60 -16.74
CA THR A 283 7.25 -5.85 -15.97
C THR A 283 7.59 -6.75 -14.80
N LEU A 284 7.58 -6.19 -13.60
CA LEU A 284 7.79 -6.95 -12.36
C LEU A 284 6.44 -7.29 -11.74
N SER A 285 6.35 -8.49 -11.15
CA SER A 285 5.20 -8.83 -10.33
C SER A 285 5.21 -7.94 -9.09
N ASN A 286 4.21 -7.07 -8.98
CA ASN A 286 3.98 -6.27 -7.81
C ASN A 286 2.70 -6.75 -7.13
N SER A 287 2.70 -6.83 -5.81
CA SER A 287 1.49 -7.14 -5.08
C SER A 287 0.62 -5.89 -5.01
N ASN A 288 -0.29 -5.76 -5.96
CA ASN A 288 -1.37 -4.77 -5.90
C ASN A 288 -2.58 -5.33 -5.12
N CYS A 289 -2.33 -6.20 -4.15
CA CYS A 289 -3.38 -6.79 -3.33
C CYS A 289 -3.96 -5.74 -2.39
N VAL A 290 -5.27 -5.70 -2.33
CA VAL A 290 -6.03 -5.06 -1.26
C VAL A 290 -6.20 -6.09 -0.15
N TRP A 291 -5.81 -5.74 1.06
CA TRP A 291 -5.85 -6.63 2.22
C TRP A 291 -7.10 -6.39 3.05
N GLU A 292 -7.46 -5.13 3.24
CA GLU A 292 -8.63 -4.73 3.96
C GLU A 292 -9.17 -3.38 3.45
N CYS A 293 -10.47 -3.16 3.67
CA CYS A 293 -11.20 -1.99 3.23
C CYS A 293 -12.15 -1.54 4.33
N GLU A 294 -12.12 -0.25 4.63
CA GLU A 294 -12.94 0.40 5.64
C GLU A 294 -13.58 1.68 5.10
N LYS A 295 -14.55 2.24 5.82
CA LYS A 295 -15.19 3.50 5.46
C LYS A 295 -15.44 4.39 6.67
N ASP A 296 -15.45 5.71 6.45
CA ASP A 296 -15.87 6.71 7.44
C ASP A 296 -17.36 7.08 7.32
N ALA A 297 -17.81 7.99 8.19
CA ALA A 297 -19.21 8.47 8.17
C ALA A 297 -19.55 9.31 6.94
N ALA A 298 -18.57 9.93 6.29
CA ALA A 298 -18.74 10.72 5.07
C ALA A 298 -18.79 9.87 3.79
N GLY A 299 -18.63 8.55 3.92
CA GLY A 299 -18.64 7.63 2.79
C GLY A 299 -17.30 7.54 2.05
N ASN A 300 -16.22 8.11 2.58
CA ASN A 300 -14.88 7.87 2.06
C ASN A 300 -14.47 6.43 2.34
N VAL A 301 -13.69 5.85 1.42
CA VAL A 301 -13.21 4.48 1.50
C VAL A 301 -11.70 4.48 1.74
N TYR A 302 -11.28 3.66 2.68
CA TYR A 302 -9.88 3.49 3.08
C TYR A 302 -9.45 2.07 2.77
N ILE A 303 -8.30 1.91 2.16
CA ILE A 303 -7.79 0.62 1.71
C ILE A 303 -6.35 0.48 2.17
N ILE A 304 -6.04 -0.64 2.85
CA ILE A 304 -4.66 -1.05 3.09
C ILE A 304 -4.24 -2.10 2.07
N GLY A 305 -3.06 -1.94 1.51
CA GLY A 305 -2.56 -2.85 0.49
C GLY A 305 -1.12 -2.56 0.09
N GLY A 306 -0.68 -3.19 -0.99
CA GLY A 306 0.70 -3.11 -1.43
C GLY A 306 1.65 -3.93 -0.56
N ASP A 307 2.93 -3.84 -0.82
CA ASP A 307 3.89 -4.71 -0.15
C ASP A 307 5.24 -4.06 0.20
N SER A 308 5.69 -3.05 -0.49
CA SER A 308 7.01 -2.46 -0.21
C SER A 308 7.05 -0.97 -0.62
N PRO A 309 6.71 -0.06 0.27
CA PRO A 309 6.08 -0.25 1.57
C PRO A 309 4.59 -0.60 1.48
N MET A 310 4.02 -1.10 2.56
CA MET A 310 2.57 -1.23 2.71
C MET A 310 1.94 0.17 2.71
N LYS A 311 0.83 0.33 1.97
CA LYS A 311 0.22 1.64 1.72
C LYS A 311 -1.22 1.68 2.19
N LEU A 312 -1.56 2.75 2.90
CA LEU A 312 -2.95 3.12 3.19
C LEU A 312 -3.39 4.20 2.20
N ARG A 313 -4.52 4.02 1.55
CA ARG A 313 -5.05 4.95 0.57
C ARG A 313 -6.49 5.31 0.87
N LYS A 314 -6.79 6.61 0.80
CA LYS A 314 -8.16 7.14 0.92
C LYS A 314 -8.72 7.48 -0.44
N TYR A 315 -9.93 7.03 -0.68
CA TYR A 315 -10.78 7.45 -1.79
C TYR A 315 -11.96 8.26 -1.25
N ASN A 316 -12.38 9.28 -1.97
CA ASN A 316 -13.64 9.94 -1.65
C ASN A 316 -14.85 9.07 -2.05
N SER A 317 -16.05 9.52 -1.72
CA SER A 317 -17.30 8.80 -2.03
C SER A 317 -17.55 8.57 -3.53
N THR A 318 -16.83 9.28 -4.42
CA THR A 318 -16.91 9.11 -5.89
C THR A 318 -15.80 8.21 -6.46
N GLY A 319 -14.92 7.66 -5.62
CA GLY A 319 -13.84 6.76 -6.03
C GLY A 319 -12.56 7.47 -6.49
N THR A 320 -12.44 8.78 -6.27
CA THR A 320 -11.20 9.53 -6.55
C THR A 320 -10.23 9.38 -5.39
N VAL A 321 -8.96 9.10 -5.68
CA VAL A 321 -7.89 9.07 -4.68
C VAL A 321 -7.73 10.45 -4.08
N VAL A 322 -7.74 10.54 -2.76
CA VAL A 322 -7.52 11.79 -2.01
C VAL A 322 -6.09 11.88 -1.54
N TRP A 323 -5.58 10.79 -0.95
CA TRP A 323 -4.20 10.69 -0.51
C TRP A 323 -3.72 9.24 -0.41
N THR A 324 -2.41 9.09 -0.40
CA THR A 324 -1.71 7.83 -0.14
C THR A 324 -0.72 8.03 0.99
N TYR A 325 -0.84 7.24 2.05
CA TYR A 325 0.10 7.17 3.15
C TYR A 325 0.97 5.91 3.00
N ASN A 326 2.28 6.10 3.01
CA ASN A 326 3.26 5.03 2.91
C ASN A 326 3.75 4.71 4.33
N THR A 327 3.47 3.49 4.79
CA THR A 327 3.92 3.02 6.11
C THR A 327 5.44 2.81 6.10
N PRO A 328 6.10 2.77 7.27
CA PRO A 328 7.52 2.39 7.36
C PRO A 328 7.73 0.87 7.28
N TRP A 329 6.69 0.10 6.93
CA TRP A 329 6.70 -1.36 7.01
C TRP A 329 6.71 -1.96 5.62
N ASP A 330 7.58 -2.94 5.46
CA ASP A 330 7.69 -3.79 4.28
C ASP A 330 7.06 -5.14 4.59
N THR A 331 6.08 -5.57 3.81
CA THR A 331 5.41 -6.86 4.00
C THR A 331 6.31 -8.07 3.80
N ALA A 332 7.52 -7.88 3.27
CA ALA A 332 8.55 -8.92 3.28
C ALA A 332 9.05 -9.24 4.70
N ASN A 333 8.99 -8.25 5.60
CA ASN A 333 9.43 -8.38 6.99
C ASN A 333 8.27 -8.43 7.99
N TYR A 334 7.08 -7.93 7.58
CA TYR A 334 5.88 -7.86 8.41
C TYR A 334 4.73 -8.48 7.63
N TRP A 335 4.19 -9.54 8.17
CA TRP A 335 3.21 -10.32 7.48
C TRP A 335 1.78 -9.93 7.91
N LEU A 336 0.92 -9.64 6.94
CA LEU A 336 -0.50 -9.31 7.12
C LEU A 336 -0.81 -8.10 8.02
N GLY A 337 -0.59 -6.91 7.49
CA GLY A 337 -1.17 -5.70 8.08
C GLY A 337 -2.70 -5.70 8.03
N THR A 338 -3.33 -5.03 8.96
CA THR A 338 -4.79 -4.85 9.04
C THR A 338 -5.16 -3.40 9.28
N LEU A 339 -6.41 -3.06 9.03
CA LEU A 339 -6.94 -1.71 9.04
C LEU A 339 -8.23 -1.63 9.87
N ALA A 340 -8.36 -0.57 10.67
CA ALA A 340 -9.64 -0.08 11.14
C ALA A 340 -9.71 1.44 10.94
N THR A 341 -10.86 1.95 10.51
CA THR A 341 -11.09 3.39 10.33
C THR A 341 -12.28 3.83 11.16
N ASP A 342 -12.12 4.89 11.97
CA ASP A 342 -13.21 5.44 12.75
C ASP A 342 -14.17 6.30 11.91
N LEU A 343 -15.30 6.68 12.49
CA LEU A 343 -16.31 7.48 11.81
C LEU A 343 -15.81 8.88 11.40
N ALA A 344 -14.77 9.39 12.07
CA ALA A 344 -14.14 10.67 11.74
C ALA A 344 -13.08 10.55 10.63
N GLY A 345 -12.75 9.32 10.21
CA GLY A 345 -11.78 9.05 9.15
C GLY A 345 -10.34 8.87 9.64
N ASN A 346 -10.11 8.74 10.95
CA ASN A 346 -8.79 8.32 11.43
C ASN A 346 -8.64 6.82 11.20
N SER A 347 -7.51 6.43 10.67
CA SER A 347 -7.19 5.05 10.33
C SER A 347 -6.11 4.50 11.24
N TYR A 348 -6.25 3.25 11.61
CA TYR A 348 -5.32 2.53 12.49
C TYR A 348 -4.82 1.31 11.73
N VAL A 349 -3.51 1.20 11.59
CA VAL A 349 -2.85 0.18 10.78
C VAL A 349 -1.90 -0.62 11.64
N THR A 350 -1.94 -1.94 11.54
CA THR A 350 -1.00 -2.84 12.23
C THR A 350 -0.02 -3.47 11.26
N ALA A 351 1.11 -3.92 11.79
CA ALA A 351 2.14 -4.61 11.02
C ALA A 351 1.95 -6.15 10.94
N GLY A 352 0.94 -6.72 11.59
CA GLY A 352 0.69 -8.17 11.60
C GLY A 352 1.63 -8.93 12.52
N SER A 353 2.67 -9.57 11.97
CA SER A 353 3.62 -10.42 12.71
C SER A 353 4.48 -9.70 13.75
N SER A 354 4.18 -8.45 14.06
CA SER A 354 4.78 -7.72 15.19
C SER A 354 3.75 -6.79 15.81
N ALA A 355 3.92 -6.49 17.10
CA ALA A 355 3.02 -5.62 17.85
C ALA A 355 3.27 -4.14 17.54
N LYS A 356 3.23 -3.77 16.27
CA LYS A 356 3.37 -2.38 15.81
C LYS A 356 2.05 -1.88 15.26
N ILE A 357 1.70 -0.65 15.63
CA ILE A 357 0.46 0.00 15.21
C ILE A 357 0.71 1.49 15.00
N GLN A 358 0.05 2.06 13.99
CA GLN A 358 0.07 3.50 13.73
C GLN A 358 -1.34 4.05 13.58
N LYS A 359 -1.54 5.29 14.02
CA LYS A 359 -2.71 6.10 13.74
C LYS A 359 -2.37 7.11 12.65
N VAL A 360 -3.18 7.15 11.61
CA VAL A 360 -3.15 8.14 10.53
C VAL A 360 -4.45 8.91 10.57
N ASP A 361 -4.41 10.22 10.59
CA ASP A 361 -5.62 11.04 10.64
C ASP A 361 -6.37 11.12 9.30
N ALA A 362 -7.52 11.75 9.29
CA ALA A 362 -8.36 11.91 8.11
C ALA A 362 -7.67 12.68 6.96
N SER A 363 -6.59 13.42 7.25
CA SER A 363 -5.76 14.13 6.27
C SER A 363 -4.56 13.33 5.77
N GLY A 364 -4.41 12.07 6.18
CA GLY A 364 -3.29 11.20 5.77
C GLY A 364 -1.97 11.48 6.51
N ALA A 365 -2.00 12.23 7.61
CA ALA A 365 -0.83 12.48 8.44
C ALA A 365 -0.73 11.46 9.59
N MET A 366 0.47 10.93 9.84
CA MET A 366 0.72 10.06 10.99
C MET A 366 0.63 10.87 12.29
N VAL A 367 -0.24 10.43 13.20
CA VAL A 367 -0.49 11.08 14.49
C VAL A 367 0.39 10.49 15.59
N TRP A 368 0.43 9.16 15.66
CA TRP A 368 1.28 8.43 16.59
C TRP A 368 1.64 7.04 16.03
N SER A 369 2.78 6.52 16.49
CA SER A 369 3.25 5.16 16.28
C SER A 369 3.50 4.52 17.65
N ALA A 370 3.03 3.29 17.83
CA ALA A 370 3.18 2.57 19.07
C ALA A 370 3.61 1.13 18.81
N SER A 371 4.27 0.54 19.82
CA SER A 371 4.65 -0.87 19.81
C SER A 371 4.16 -1.52 21.10
N GLY A 372 3.64 -2.73 20.99
CA GLY A 372 3.37 -3.60 22.13
C GLY A 372 4.64 -4.27 22.67
N GLY A 373 4.47 -5.32 23.46
CA GLY A 373 5.59 -6.14 23.92
C GLY A 373 6.36 -6.80 22.78
N SER A 374 7.65 -7.05 22.98
CA SER A 374 8.52 -7.69 21.97
C SER A 374 8.09 -9.12 21.59
N MET A 375 7.25 -9.72 22.42
CA MET A 375 6.69 -11.06 22.25
C MET A 375 5.22 -11.03 21.82
N ASP A 376 4.69 -9.86 21.46
CA ASP A 376 3.30 -9.68 21.04
C ASP A 376 3.22 -9.52 19.50
N GLU A 377 2.09 -9.92 18.94
CA GLU A 377 1.75 -9.80 17.52
C GLU A 377 0.34 -9.23 17.37
N TYR A 378 0.09 -8.39 16.36
CA TYR A 378 -1.20 -7.73 16.12
C TYR A 378 -1.77 -8.15 14.77
N TRP A 379 -2.72 -9.06 14.76
CA TRP A 379 -3.23 -9.71 13.56
C TRP A 379 -4.52 -9.12 13.01
N ASN A 380 -5.39 -8.62 13.87
CA ASN A 380 -6.65 -8.05 13.43
C ASN A 380 -7.13 -6.99 14.42
N ILE A 381 -7.85 -5.98 13.93
CA ILE A 381 -8.34 -4.88 14.76
C ILE A 381 -9.81 -4.56 14.46
N CYS A 382 -10.53 -4.13 15.50
CA CYS A 382 -11.82 -3.48 15.40
C CYS A 382 -11.98 -2.49 16.56
N PHE A 383 -13.03 -1.67 16.55
CA PHE A 383 -13.30 -0.73 17.62
C PHE A 383 -14.21 -1.30 18.70
N ASN A 384 -14.10 -0.73 19.89
CA ASN A 384 -15.18 -0.78 20.87
C ASN A 384 -16.37 0.09 20.40
N CYS A 385 -17.46 0.07 21.19
CA CYS A 385 -18.73 0.69 20.78
C CYS A 385 -18.66 2.19 20.54
N ASP A 386 -17.88 2.91 21.32
CA ASP A 386 -17.73 4.38 21.29
C ASP A 386 -16.47 4.82 20.53
N GLN A 387 -15.74 3.89 19.93
CA GLN A 387 -14.51 4.12 19.18
C GLN A 387 -13.36 4.79 19.98
N THR A 388 -13.44 4.73 21.31
CA THR A 388 -12.37 5.24 22.17
C THR A 388 -11.20 4.28 22.31
N LYS A 389 -11.41 3.01 21.95
CA LYS A 389 -10.43 1.94 22.03
C LYS A 389 -10.44 1.05 20.80
N LEU A 390 -9.27 0.58 20.45
CA LEU A 390 -9.09 -0.52 19.52
C LEU A 390 -9.05 -1.83 20.30
N ILE A 391 -9.72 -2.81 19.75
CA ILE A 391 -9.70 -4.19 20.20
C ILE A 391 -8.85 -4.94 19.20
N VAL A 392 -7.67 -5.36 19.60
CA VAL A 392 -6.67 -5.97 18.75
C VAL A 392 -6.55 -7.44 19.08
N GLY A 393 -6.86 -8.30 18.14
CA GLY A 393 -6.60 -9.74 18.23
C GLY A 393 -5.16 -10.04 17.83
N GLY A 394 -4.52 -10.88 18.61
CA GLY A 394 -3.13 -11.19 18.37
C GLY A 394 -2.64 -12.45 19.07
N THR A 395 -1.35 -12.52 19.22
CA THR A 395 -0.63 -13.59 19.91
C THR A 395 0.31 -12.96 20.92
N ARG A 396 0.41 -13.57 22.09
CA ARG A 396 1.49 -13.31 23.07
C ARG A 396 2.35 -14.56 23.18
N LEU A 397 3.58 -14.44 22.79
CA LEU A 397 4.53 -15.54 22.89
C LEU A 397 5.04 -15.68 24.32
N ASN A 398 5.06 -16.90 24.82
CA ASN A 398 5.68 -17.25 26.09
C ASN A 398 7.12 -17.69 25.80
N GLY A 399 8.07 -17.16 26.55
CA GLY A 399 9.50 -17.25 26.28
C GLY A 399 10.07 -18.64 26.07
N LEU A 400 11.33 -18.66 25.64
CA LEU A 400 12.13 -19.89 25.41
C LEU A 400 12.27 -20.74 26.69
N PRO A 401 12.42 -22.09 26.57
CA PRO A 401 12.88 -22.85 25.38
C PRO A 401 11.78 -23.44 24.51
N SER A 402 10.54 -23.38 24.90
CA SER A 402 9.44 -23.88 24.08
C SER A 402 8.57 -22.70 23.62
N PRO A 403 8.52 -22.40 22.33
CA PRO A 403 7.68 -21.33 21.83
C PRO A 403 6.21 -21.73 21.99
N THR A 404 5.64 -21.37 23.13
CA THR A 404 4.20 -21.41 23.34
C THR A 404 3.67 -20.01 23.14
N GLY A 405 2.46 -19.88 22.66
CA GLY A 405 1.81 -18.60 22.48
C GLY A 405 0.34 -18.69 22.77
N ASP A 406 -0.15 -17.71 23.47
CA ASP A 406 -1.56 -17.60 23.81
C ASP A 406 -2.26 -16.68 22.79
N GLY A 407 -3.45 -17.06 22.33
CA GLY A 407 -4.35 -16.17 21.65
C GLY A 407 -4.80 -15.07 22.60
N VAL A 408 -4.51 -13.84 22.27
CA VAL A 408 -4.75 -12.68 23.15
C VAL A 408 -5.56 -11.61 22.45
N ILE A 409 -6.27 -10.82 23.25
CA ILE A 409 -6.91 -9.59 22.84
C ILE A 409 -6.32 -8.44 23.63
N PHE A 410 -5.88 -7.42 22.91
CA PHE A 410 -5.35 -6.19 23.48
C PHE A 410 -6.40 -5.08 23.37
N ASP A 411 -6.50 -4.30 24.43
CA ASP A 411 -7.28 -3.07 24.48
C ASP A 411 -6.30 -1.88 24.33
N ILE A 412 -6.38 -1.17 23.22
CA ILE A 412 -5.45 -0.09 22.86
C ILE A 412 -6.20 1.24 22.81
N ASN A 413 -5.68 2.24 23.49
CA ASN A 413 -6.24 3.59 23.51
C ASN A 413 -6.05 4.27 22.15
N THR A 414 -7.15 4.76 21.54
CA THR A 414 -7.11 5.43 20.22
C THR A 414 -6.44 6.80 20.25
N THR A 415 -6.24 7.40 21.42
CA THR A 415 -5.61 8.72 21.55
C THR A 415 -4.08 8.65 21.45
N ASN A 416 -3.46 7.62 22.04
CA ASN A 416 -2.00 7.56 22.18
C ASN A 416 -1.37 6.19 21.88
N GLY A 417 -2.16 5.18 21.51
CA GLY A 417 -1.65 3.84 21.19
C GLY A 417 -1.23 2.99 22.39
N SER A 418 -1.48 3.44 23.62
CA SER A 418 -1.11 2.67 24.81
C SER A 418 -2.00 1.43 24.98
N VAL A 419 -1.39 0.30 25.32
CA VAL A 419 -2.11 -0.92 25.72
C VAL A 419 -2.67 -0.71 27.13
N THR A 420 -4.00 -0.74 27.27
CA THR A 420 -4.70 -0.53 28.53
C THR A 420 -5.17 -1.81 29.20
N ALA A 421 -5.34 -2.88 28.43
CA ALA A 421 -5.66 -4.20 28.95
C ALA A 421 -5.19 -5.29 27.99
N VAL A 422 -4.92 -6.47 28.53
CA VAL A 422 -4.60 -7.68 27.76
C VAL A 422 -5.40 -8.83 28.36
N LYS A 423 -6.02 -9.62 27.48
CA LYS A 423 -6.81 -10.78 27.86
C LYS A 423 -6.40 -12.00 27.04
N VAL A 424 -6.03 -13.07 27.72
CA VAL A 424 -5.83 -14.38 27.10
C VAL A 424 -7.22 -14.97 26.79
N VAL A 425 -7.43 -15.37 25.54
CA VAL A 425 -8.71 -15.90 25.04
C VAL A 425 -8.56 -17.25 24.36
N GLY A 426 -7.36 -17.60 23.96
CA GLY A 426 -7.01 -18.91 23.47
C GLY A 426 -6.34 -19.76 24.55
N TYR A 427 -6.23 -21.02 24.30
CA TYR A 427 -5.50 -21.96 25.14
C TYR A 427 -4.59 -22.82 24.28
N THR A 428 -3.42 -23.02 24.80
CA THR A 428 -2.38 -23.82 24.20
C THR A 428 -2.84 -25.28 24.06
N ARG A 429 -2.62 -25.86 22.90
CA ARG A 429 -2.91 -27.26 22.62
C ARG A 429 -1.61 -28.02 22.36
N SER A 430 -1.56 -29.21 22.91
CA SER A 430 -0.47 -30.14 22.62
C SER A 430 -0.95 -31.15 21.58
N HIS A 431 -0.09 -31.43 20.62
CA HIS A 431 -0.28 -32.50 19.64
C HIS A 431 1.05 -33.16 19.30
N THR A 432 1.00 -34.26 18.58
CA THR A 432 2.20 -34.98 18.20
C THR A 432 2.56 -34.73 16.76
N VAL A 433 3.79 -34.30 16.52
CA VAL A 433 4.35 -34.12 15.17
C VAL A 433 5.55 -35.05 15.05
N MET A 434 5.52 -35.98 14.10
CA MET A 434 6.59 -36.96 13.86
C MET A 434 7.05 -37.71 15.13
N GLY A 435 6.12 -38.02 16.06
CA GLY A 435 6.41 -38.72 17.32
C GLY A 435 6.82 -37.81 18.49
N PHE A 436 6.98 -36.51 18.27
CA PHE A 436 7.31 -35.54 19.32
C PHE A 436 6.08 -34.78 19.77
N ALA A 437 5.94 -34.56 21.09
CA ALA A 437 4.92 -33.69 21.63
C ALA A 437 5.29 -32.22 21.32
N VAL A 438 4.42 -31.54 20.60
CA VAL A 438 4.59 -30.12 20.24
C VAL A 438 3.40 -29.34 20.80
N THR A 439 3.68 -28.21 21.38
CA THR A 439 2.66 -27.26 21.82
C THR A 439 2.49 -26.17 20.78
N ASP A 440 1.29 -26.00 20.28
CA ASP A 440 1.00 -25.00 19.28
C ASP A 440 0.74 -23.63 19.88
N ILE A 441 1.03 -22.63 19.07
CA ILE A 441 0.69 -21.23 19.35
C ILE A 441 -0.74 -20.98 18.88
N GLU A 442 -1.58 -20.46 19.77
CA GLU A 442 -2.89 -19.97 19.38
C GLU A 442 -2.83 -18.48 19.04
N GLU A 443 -3.54 -18.10 18.00
CA GLU A 443 -3.53 -16.75 17.45
C GLU A 443 -4.95 -16.26 17.20
N VAL A 444 -5.26 -15.03 17.56
CA VAL A 444 -6.50 -14.39 17.17
C VAL A 444 -6.31 -13.68 15.83
N ARG A 445 -6.60 -14.36 14.77
CA ARG A 445 -6.34 -13.92 13.38
C ARG A 445 -7.51 -13.19 12.72
N SER A 446 -8.71 -13.26 13.27
CA SER A 446 -9.88 -12.61 12.70
C SER A 446 -10.84 -12.16 13.77
N MET A 447 -11.27 -10.92 13.69
CA MET A 447 -12.19 -10.30 14.62
C MET A 447 -13.25 -9.47 13.90
N THR A 448 -14.38 -9.29 14.56
CA THR A 448 -15.42 -8.36 14.13
C THR A 448 -16.31 -8.00 15.30
N SER A 449 -17.02 -6.89 15.20
CA SER A 449 -18.05 -6.50 16.16
C SER A 449 -19.44 -6.52 15.56
N SER A 450 -20.45 -6.85 16.36
CA SER A 450 -21.86 -6.74 15.98
C SER A 450 -22.44 -5.50 16.67
N ARG A 451 -22.61 -4.43 15.93
CA ARG A 451 -23.32 -3.19 16.33
C ARG A 451 -23.34 -2.91 17.85
N GLY A 452 -22.15 -2.92 18.46
CA GLY A 452 -22.00 -2.53 19.84
C GLY A 452 -22.36 -3.55 20.90
N ALA A 453 -22.79 -4.76 20.56
CA ALA A 453 -23.21 -5.74 21.55
C ALA A 453 -22.22 -6.87 21.78
N LYS A 454 -21.55 -7.37 20.74
CA LYS A 454 -20.67 -8.54 20.85
C LYS A 454 -19.50 -8.44 19.88
N TYR A 455 -18.34 -8.93 20.32
CA TYR A 455 -17.22 -9.26 19.45
C TYR A 455 -17.24 -10.74 19.10
N TYR A 456 -16.75 -11.03 17.92
CA TYR A 456 -16.54 -12.38 17.44
C TYR A 456 -15.12 -12.50 16.97
N PHE A 457 -14.45 -13.56 17.34
CA PHE A 457 -13.07 -13.80 16.94
C PHE A 457 -12.83 -15.28 16.64
N LEU A 458 -11.76 -15.54 15.93
CA LEU A 458 -11.26 -16.88 15.66
C LEU A 458 -9.91 -17.03 16.34
N THR A 459 -9.74 -18.11 17.07
CA THR A 459 -8.41 -18.57 17.46
C THR A 459 -7.95 -19.60 16.43
N LEU A 460 -6.72 -19.47 15.99
CA LEU A 460 -6.10 -20.34 15.01
C LEU A 460 -4.88 -21.03 15.63
N ASP A 461 -4.77 -22.31 15.37
CA ASP A 461 -3.58 -23.11 15.70
C ASP A 461 -3.26 -24.07 14.54
N SER A 462 -2.28 -24.91 14.70
CA SER A 462 -1.94 -25.93 13.69
C SER A 462 -3.02 -26.99 13.51
N ILE A 463 -3.92 -27.13 14.46
CA ILE A 463 -5.01 -28.14 14.44
C ILE A 463 -6.25 -27.56 13.77
N GLY A 464 -6.46 -26.25 13.82
CA GLY A 464 -7.61 -25.64 13.18
C GLY A 464 -8.00 -24.28 13.74
N ALA A 465 -9.21 -23.84 13.39
CA ALA A 465 -9.79 -22.59 13.82
C ALA A 465 -11.04 -22.84 14.68
N ILE A 466 -11.17 -22.11 15.76
CA ILE A 466 -12.32 -22.13 16.65
C ILE A 466 -12.96 -20.75 16.64
N GLY A 467 -14.25 -20.69 16.28
CA GLY A 467 -15.04 -19.47 16.38
C GLY A 467 -15.51 -19.25 17.81
N GLN A 468 -15.31 -18.09 18.34
CA GLN A 468 -15.71 -17.70 19.70
C GLN A 468 -16.38 -16.32 19.70
N ASN A 469 -17.09 -16.00 20.78
CA ASN A 469 -17.67 -14.69 20.98
C ASN A 469 -17.55 -14.25 22.46
N PHE A 470 -17.64 -12.95 22.69
CA PHE A 470 -17.70 -12.36 24.01
C PHE A 470 -18.46 -11.03 23.99
N SER A 471 -18.95 -10.61 25.16
CA SER A 471 -19.66 -9.33 25.27
C SER A 471 -18.70 -8.15 25.16
N ALA A 472 -19.05 -7.21 24.29
CA ALA A 472 -18.19 -6.12 23.92
C ALA A 472 -18.46 -4.81 24.66
N CYS A 473 -19.69 -4.55 25.00
CA CYS A 473 -20.15 -3.28 25.56
C CYS A 473 -21.00 -3.49 26.80
N PRO A 474 -20.45 -4.03 27.85
CA PRO A 474 -21.14 -3.98 29.12
C PRO A 474 -20.92 -2.60 29.74
N THR A 475 -21.98 -1.90 30.05
CA THR A 475 -21.88 -0.71 30.92
C THR A 475 -22.12 -1.11 32.35
N PRO A 476 -21.23 -0.77 33.29
CA PRO A 476 -19.97 -0.02 33.26
C PRO A 476 -18.71 -0.92 33.29
N SER A 477 -18.72 -2.02 32.68
CA SER A 477 -17.72 -3.07 32.82
C SER A 477 -16.53 -2.89 31.90
N PRO A 478 -15.33 -3.36 32.23
CA PRO A 478 -14.21 -3.38 31.31
C PRO A 478 -14.59 -4.16 30.05
N LEU A 479 -14.08 -3.72 28.90
CA LEU A 479 -14.34 -4.24 27.56
C LEU A 479 -14.25 -5.76 27.46
N PHE A 480 -13.43 -6.37 28.26
CA PHE A 480 -13.20 -7.79 28.29
C PHE A 480 -13.71 -8.44 29.58
N ASN A 481 -15.01 -8.46 29.82
CA ASN A 481 -15.52 -9.39 30.78
C ASN A 481 -15.81 -10.72 30.07
N ILE A 482 -14.75 -11.43 29.70
CA ILE A 482 -14.87 -12.75 29.09
C ILE A 482 -15.08 -13.78 30.19
N ASN A 483 -16.19 -13.71 30.88
CA ASN A 483 -16.56 -14.78 31.82
C ASN A 483 -17.12 -15.99 31.05
N HIS A 484 -17.57 -15.78 29.82
CA HIS A 484 -18.04 -16.83 28.93
C HIS A 484 -17.62 -16.55 27.50
N THR A 485 -16.65 -17.28 27.03
CA THR A 485 -16.51 -17.57 25.61
C THR A 485 -17.22 -18.86 25.35
N TYR A 486 -18.08 -18.90 24.34
CA TYR A 486 -18.57 -20.15 23.84
C TYR A 486 -18.14 -20.35 22.39
N SER A 487 -17.77 -21.56 22.09
CA SER A 487 -17.47 -21.96 20.72
C SER A 487 -18.75 -21.96 19.89
N PHE A 488 -18.68 -21.57 18.62
CA PHE A 488 -19.77 -21.80 17.67
C PHE A 488 -20.03 -23.28 17.38
N GLY A 489 -19.34 -24.17 18.05
CA GLY A 489 -19.35 -25.59 17.74
C GLY A 489 -18.72 -25.94 16.40
N TYR A 490 -17.97 -24.99 15.83
CA TYR A 490 -17.28 -25.18 14.56
C TYR A 490 -15.77 -25.20 14.79
N LYS A 491 -15.14 -26.25 14.32
CA LYS A 491 -13.70 -26.42 14.31
C LYS A 491 -13.24 -26.67 12.88
N CYS A 492 -12.30 -25.89 12.41
CA CYS A 492 -11.70 -26.06 11.09
C CYS A 492 -10.27 -26.55 11.26
N GLU A 493 -10.04 -27.79 10.85
CA GLU A 493 -8.71 -28.38 10.92
C GLU A 493 -7.80 -27.88 9.80
N ASN A 494 -6.52 -27.80 10.09
CA ASN A 494 -5.47 -27.44 9.14
C ASN A 494 -5.62 -26.04 8.51
N TYR A 495 -6.31 -25.13 9.19
CA TYR A 495 -6.36 -23.76 8.71
C TYR A 495 -5.08 -23.00 9.04
N ARG A 496 -4.44 -22.49 7.99
CA ARG A 496 -3.44 -21.43 8.08
C ARG A 496 -3.58 -20.52 6.88
N PRO A 497 -3.46 -19.18 7.03
CA PRO A 497 -3.61 -18.25 5.91
C PRO A 497 -2.61 -18.51 4.78
N ASP A 498 -1.43 -19.00 5.13
CA ASP A 498 -0.31 -19.29 4.21
C ASP A 498 -0.46 -20.60 3.44
N ASN A 499 -1.37 -21.47 3.83
CA ASN A 499 -1.49 -22.81 3.21
C ASN A 499 -2.39 -22.88 1.99
N GLY A 500 -3.15 -21.85 1.69
CA GLY A 500 -4.18 -21.93 0.66
C GLY A 500 -5.29 -22.95 0.92
N ASN A 501 -5.26 -23.63 2.08
CA ASN A 501 -6.21 -24.68 2.43
C ASN A 501 -7.59 -24.12 2.76
N SER A 502 -8.60 -24.92 2.48
CA SER A 502 -10.00 -24.65 2.78
C SER A 502 -10.25 -24.71 4.28
N GLY A 503 -10.05 -23.63 4.97
CA GLY A 503 -10.41 -23.49 6.37
C GLY A 503 -11.21 -22.21 6.57
N MET A 504 -11.67 -21.97 7.80
CA MET A 504 -12.31 -20.72 8.14
C MET A 504 -11.27 -19.60 8.04
N LYS A 505 -11.47 -18.67 7.09
CA LYS A 505 -10.49 -17.62 6.77
C LYS A 505 -10.90 -16.25 7.28
N SER A 506 -12.19 -16.07 7.58
CA SER A 506 -12.71 -14.77 7.96
C SER A 506 -13.97 -14.91 8.80
N ILE A 507 -14.17 -13.94 9.65
CA ILE A 507 -15.41 -13.76 10.42
C ILE A 507 -15.87 -12.31 10.27
N ARG A 508 -17.17 -12.10 10.05
CA ARG A 508 -17.80 -10.78 10.02
C ARG A 508 -19.15 -10.85 10.71
N ALA A 509 -19.55 -9.76 11.32
CA ALA A 509 -20.86 -9.65 11.95
C ALA A 509 -21.70 -8.56 11.30
N ASN A 510 -23.02 -8.83 11.24
CA ASN A 510 -24.01 -7.86 10.77
C ASN A 510 -25.19 -7.88 11.74
N GLY A 511 -25.16 -7.04 12.77
CA GLY A 511 -26.25 -6.89 13.70
C GLY A 511 -26.77 -8.18 14.34
N LYS A 512 -27.52 -8.97 13.58
CA LYS A 512 -28.14 -10.23 14.04
C LYS A 512 -27.32 -11.48 13.74
N PHE A 513 -26.48 -11.44 12.73
CA PHE A 513 -25.87 -12.63 12.17
C PHE A 513 -24.35 -12.51 12.16
N VAL A 514 -23.69 -13.62 12.31
CA VAL A 514 -22.24 -13.78 12.09
C VAL A 514 -22.06 -14.57 10.79
N TYR A 515 -21.15 -14.12 9.97
CA TYR A 515 -20.77 -14.76 8.72
C TYR A 515 -19.36 -15.30 8.87
N THR A 516 -19.17 -16.55 8.56
CA THR A 516 -17.86 -17.20 8.54
C THR A 516 -17.58 -17.69 7.13
N GLN A 517 -16.36 -17.51 6.68
CA GLN A 517 -15.89 -18.01 5.40
C GLN A 517 -15.09 -19.29 5.61
N ASN A 518 -15.44 -20.34 4.90
CA ASN A 518 -14.70 -21.58 4.82
C ASN A 518 -14.41 -21.90 3.35
N GLY A 519 -13.15 -21.75 2.95
CA GLY A 519 -12.79 -21.85 1.54
C GLY A 519 -13.57 -20.87 0.67
N THR A 520 -14.37 -21.41 -0.26
CA THR A 520 -15.25 -20.64 -1.15
C THR A 520 -16.67 -20.46 -0.59
N THR A 521 -16.97 -21.05 0.56
CA THR A 521 -18.32 -21.06 1.14
C THR A 521 -18.44 -20.02 2.24
N ILE A 522 -19.51 -19.24 2.21
CA ILE A 522 -19.90 -18.33 3.28
C ILE A 522 -21.05 -18.97 4.05
N GLN A 523 -20.89 -19.09 5.36
CA GLN A 523 -21.92 -19.60 6.26
C GLN A 523 -22.48 -18.47 7.11
N LYS A 524 -23.79 -18.33 7.14
CA LYS A 524 -24.52 -17.46 8.04
C LYS A 524 -24.86 -18.23 9.31
N ARG A 525 -24.59 -17.66 10.48
CA ARG A 525 -24.80 -18.25 11.79
C ARG A 525 -25.62 -17.35 12.70
#